data_cfb1615fc86ba0d5ace939db22458cdb
#
_entry.id   cfb1615fc86ba0d5ace939db22458cdb
#
_cell.length_a   1.000
_cell.length_b   1.000
_cell.length_c   1.000
_cell.angle_alpha   90.00
_cell.angle_beta   90.00
_cell.angle_gamma   90.00
#
_symmetry.space_group_name_H-M   'P 1'
#
loop_
_entity.id
_entity.type
_entity.pdbx_description
1 polymer ?
#
loop_
_entity_poly.entity_id
_entity_poly.type
_entity_poly.pdbx_seq_one_letter_code
_entity_poly.pdbx_strand_id
1 'polypeptide(L)'
;MGLSDAEWSAVALSVRVALAAVVLSLPFGIAVGWLLARREFRGKWLVETLVNLTLVLPPVVTGYVLLRTLGRQSWIGAGLEQALGVRIAFTWWAAAIASAALGFPLMVRAIRLAFRGVDPRLEEAARSLGAGPFSAFTRVSLPLARSGIIAGAMLAFARSLGEFGATITFAGNIPGVTQTLPLAVFSELNRADGDGVFRLALVSVLLAATALAASEWLERRGARP
;
A
#
# COMPACT_ATOMS: atom_id res chain seq x y z
N MET A 1 -6.19 -21.34 -24.42
CA MET A 1 -5.30 -21.64 -23.29
C MET A 1 -5.76 -20.81 -22.10
N GLY A 2 -6.52 -21.39 -21.18
CA GLY A 2 -7.00 -20.70 -19.97
C GLY A 2 -5.96 -20.74 -18.85
N LEU A 3 -6.09 -19.83 -17.87
CA LEU A 3 -5.34 -19.91 -16.62
C LEU A 3 -5.83 -21.12 -15.82
N SER A 4 -4.90 -21.81 -15.16
CA SER A 4 -5.25 -22.86 -14.19
C SER A 4 -5.89 -22.25 -12.94
N ASP A 5 -6.58 -23.07 -12.13
CA ASP A 5 -7.21 -22.62 -10.88
C ASP A 5 -6.17 -22.03 -9.91
N ALA A 6 -4.95 -22.56 -9.89
CA ALA A 6 -3.86 -22.04 -9.08
C ALA A 6 -3.39 -20.64 -9.56
N GLU A 7 -3.30 -20.44 -10.87
CA GLU A 7 -2.94 -19.15 -11.46
C GLU A 7 -4.03 -18.08 -11.21
N TRP A 8 -5.30 -18.45 -11.35
CA TRP A 8 -6.42 -17.58 -10.99
C TRP A 8 -6.42 -17.21 -9.51
N SER A 9 -6.13 -18.17 -8.63
CA SER A 9 -5.98 -17.92 -7.19
C SER A 9 -4.88 -16.91 -6.91
N ALA A 10 -3.72 -17.00 -7.58
CA ALA A 10 -2.62 -16.07 -7.41
C ALA A 10 -2.96 -14.64 -7.90
N VAL A 11 -3.69 -14.51 -9.02
CA VAL A 11 -4.18 -13.21 -9.52
C VAL A 11 -5.17 -12.60 -8.53
N ALA A 12 -6.20 -13.35 -8.12
CA ALA A 12 -7.20 -12.88 -7.18
C ALA A 12 -6.59 -12.48 -5.83
N LEU A 13 -5.64 -13.28 -5.34
CA LEU A 13 -4.92 -12.97 -4.10
C LEU A 13 -4.07 -11.70 -4.22
N SER A 14 -3.40 -11.48 -5.36
CA SER A 14 -2.61 -10.26 -5.58
C SER A 14 -3.49 -9.00 -5.54
N VAL A 15 -4.65 -9.03 -6.19
CA VAL A 15 -5.60 -7.92 -6.16
C VAL A 15 -6.14 -7.70 -4.74
N ARG A 16 -6.51 -8.78 -4.05
CA ARG A 16 -6.99 -8.73 -2.67
C ARG A 16 -5.95 -8.14 -1.72
N VAL A 17 -4.70 -8.59 -1.82
CA VAL A 17 -3.58 -8.10 -1.03
C VAL A 17 -3.33 -6.62 -1.29
N ALA A 18 -3.29 -6.20 -2.56
CA ALA A 18 -3.07 -4.81 -2.93
C ALA A 18 -4.20 -3.88 -2.46
N LEU A 19 -5.46 -4.30 -2.60
CA LEU A 19 -6.61 -3.54 -2.09
C LEU A 19 -6.57 -3.42 -0.56
N ALA A 20 -6.31 -4.52 0.14
CA ALA A 20 -6.19 -4.51 1.60
C ALA A 20 -5.04 -3.62 2.07
N ALA A 21 -3.88 -3.66 1.40
CA ALA A 21 -2.74 -2.80 1.69
C ALA A 21 -3.10 -1.32 1.58
N VAL A 22 -3.82 -0.93 0.50
CA VAL A 22 -4.28 0.45 0.31
C VAL A 22 -5.30 0.84 1.37
N VAL A 23 -6.35 0.04 1.58
CA VAL A 23 -7.42 0.37 2.54
C VAL A 23 -6.88 0.53 3.96
N LEU A 24 -5.97 -0.35 4.38
CA LEU A 24 -5.34 -0.30 5.70
C LEU A 24 -4.42 0.91 5.87
N SER A 25 -3.65 1.26 4.84
CA SER A 25 -2.66 2.33 4.93
C SER A 25 -3.21 3.73 4.62
N LEU A 26 -4.33 3.84 3.89
CA LEU A 26 -4.87 5.12 3.42
C LEU A 26 -5.21 6.12 4.55
N PRO A 27 -5.89 5.73 5.64
CA PRO A 27 -6.18 6.66 6.73
C PRO A 27 -4.90 7.23 7.36
N PHE A 28 -3.89 6.39 7.56
CA PHE A 28 -2.58 6.79 8.08
C PHE A 28 -1.82 7.65 7.06
N GLY A 29 -1.90 7.30 5.78
CA GLY A 29 -1.31 8.07 4.68
C GLY A 29 -1.88 9.48 4.59
N ILE A 30 -3.21 9.63 4.74
CA ILE A 30 -3.88 10.94 4.79
C ILE A 30 -3.41 11.72 6.02
N ALA A 31 -3.42 11.11 7.20
CA ALA A 31 -3.02 11.76 8.45
C ALA A 31 -1.56 12.23 8.40
N VAL A 32 -0.63 11.35 7.99
CA VAL A 32 0.80 11.68 7.91
C VAL A 32 1.06 12.67 6.77
N GLY A 33 0.44 12.49 5.60
CA GLY A 33 0.58 13.41 4.47
C GLY A 33 0.11 14.81 4.80
N TRP A 34 -1.05 14.95 5.46
CA TRP A 34 -1.55 16.24 5.94
C TRP A 34 -0.64 16.85 7.00
N LEU A 35 -0.22 16.06 8.01
CA LEU A 35 0.68 16.52 9.07
C LEU A 35 1.98 17.10 8.49
N LEU A 36 2.61 16.36 7.58
CA LEU A 36 3.86 16.76 6.93
C LEU A 36 3.69 17.93 5.94
N ALA A 37 2.47 18.15 5.42
CA ALA A 37 2.16 19.27 4.54
C ALA A 37 1.91 20.58 5.31
N ARG A 38 1.19 20.51 6.45
CA ARG A 38 0.57 21.65 7.13
C ARG A 38 1.24 22.06 8.43
N ARG A 39 2.05 21.17 9.03
CA ARG A 39 2.64 21.43 10.34
C ARG A 39 4.16 21.48 10.26
N GLU A 40 4.73 22.46 10.96
CA GLU A 40 6.14 22.51 11.30
C GLU A 40 6.29 22.13 12.78
N PHE A 41 7.09 21.11 13.06
CA PHE A 41 7.32 20.62 14.42
C PHE A 41 8.73 20.05 14.57
N ARG A 42 9.23 20.04 15.80
CA ARG A 42 10.52 19.41 16.12
C ARG A 42 10.45 17.91 15.83
N GLY A 43 11.38 17.39 15.04
CA GLY A 43 11.40 15.97 14.63
C GLY A 43 10.63 15.64 13.34
N LYS A 44 10.13 16.63 12.60
CA LYS A 44 9.51 16.44 11.29
C LYS A 44 10.41 15.63 10.34
N TRP A 45 11.71 15.95 10.32
CA TRP A 45 12.70 15.24 9.53
C TRP A 45 12.79 13.74 9.90
N LEU A 46 12.61 13.41 11.19
CA LEU A 46 12.63 12.02 11.65
C LEU A 46 11.42 11.24 11.12
N VAL A 47 10.22 11.85 11.16
CA VAL A 47 9.01 11.24 10.58
C VAL A 47 9.18 11.06 9.08
N GLU A 48 9.71 12.07 8.37
CA GLU A 48 10.00 11.97 6.93
C GLU A 48 11.01 10.86 6.63
N THR A 49 12.07 10.74 7.43
CA THR A 49 13.07 9.68 7.29
C THR A 49 12.47 8.31 7.54
N LEU A 50 11.71 8.13 8.61
CA LEU A 50 11.07 6.85 8.94
C LEU A 50 10.07 6.41 7.85
N VAL A 51 9.25 7.33 7.35
CA VAL A 51 8.33 7.04 6.25
C VAL A 51 9.09 6.60 5.00
N ASN A 52 10.18 7.31 4.65
CA ASN A 52 10.93 7.01 3.44
C ASN A 52 11.94 5.85 3.59
N LEU A 53 12.18 5.37 4.80
CA LEU A 53 13.18 4.34 5.08
C LEU A 53 12.90 3.05 4.29
N THR A 54 11.62 2.67 4.16
CA THR A 54 11.21 1.46 3.42
C THR A 54 11.45 1.54 1.90
N LEU A 55 11.66 2.75 1.34
CA LEU A 55 12.06 2.90 -0.07
C LEU A 55 13.54 2.58 -0.31
N VAL A 56 14.37 2.80 0.71
CA VAL A 56 15.83 2.61 0.61
C VAL A 56 16.24 1.21 1.05
N LEU A 57 15.53 0.66 2.04
CA LEU A 57 15.78 -0.69 2.51
C LEU A 57 15.42 -1.73 1.44
N PRO A 58 16.27 -2.76 1.26
CA PRO A 58 15.88 -3.91 0.45
C PRO A 58 14.55 -4.49 0.95
N PRO A 59 13.60 -4.82 0.05
CA PRO A 59 12.28 -5.33 0.46
C PRO A 59 12.35 -6.57 1.36
N VAL A 60 13.32 -7.45 1.12
CA VAL A 60 13.56 -8.64 1.96
C VAL A 60 13.90 -8.25 3.41
N VAL A 61 14.67 -7.17 3.61
CA VAL A 61 15.00 -6.67 4.96
C VAL A 61 13.75 -6.14 5.64
N THR A 62 12.91 -5.40 4.92
CA THR A 62 11.62 -4.94 5.46
C THR A 62 10.73 -6.11 5.87
N GLY A 63 10.65 -7.16 5.03
CA GLY A 63 9.93 -8.40 5.35
C GLY A 63 10.49 -9.11 6.58
N TYR A 64 11.82 -9.17 6.72
CA TYR A 64 12.48 -9.74 7.91
C TYR A 64 12.16 -8.95 9.18
N VAL A 65 12.21 -7.62 9.14
CA VAL A 65 11.84 -6.77 10.28
C VAL A 65 10.39 -7.00 10.69
N LEU A 66 9.48 -7.06 9.71
CA LEU A 66 8.07 -7.38 9.97
C LEU A 66 7.90 -8.77 10.59
N LEU A 67 8.63 -9.77 10.09
CA LEU A 67 8.59 -11.11 10.66
C LEU A 67 9.13 -11.14 12.10
N ARG A 68 10.19 -10.38 12.38
CA ARG A 68 10.77 -10.28 13.73
C ARG A 68 9.87 -9.52 14.72
N THR A 69 9.04 -8.59 14.23
CA THR A 69 8.16 -7.76 15.07
C THR A 69 6.76 -8.34 15.21
N LEU A 70 6.20 -8.92 14.15
CA LEU A 70 4.81 -9.43 14.10
C LEU A 70 4.73 -10.96 13.98
N GLY A 71 5.87 -11.64 13.91
CA GLY A 71 5.94 -13.10 13.90
C GLY A 71 5.62 -13.70 15.27
N ARG A 72 5.29 -14.99 15.28
CA ARG A 72 4.86 -15.73 16.46
C ARG A 72 5.86 -15.70 17.64
N GLN A 73 7.16 -15.57 17.33
CA GLN A 73 8.23 -15.54 18.34
C GLN A 73 8.45 -14.13 18.94
N SER A 74 7.77 -13.10 18.41
CA SER A 74 7.85 -11.75 18.95
C SER A 74 6.82 -11.55 20.05
N TRP A 75 7.11 -10.63 20.98
CA TRP A 75 6.15 -10.27 22.04
C TRP A 75 4.86 -9.67 21.50
N ILE A 76 4.92 -8.90 20.37
CA ILE A 76 3.73 -8.34 19.71
C ILE A 76 2.92 -9.45 19.06
N GLY A 77 3.55 -10.32 18.25
CA GLY A 77 2.87 -11.41 17.55
C GLY A 77 2.29 -12.44 18.51
N ALA A 78 3.03 -12.83 19.56
CA ALA A 78 2.55 -13.71 20.60
C ALA A 78 1.38 -13.07 21.38
N GLY A 79 1.46 -11.78 21.69
CA GLY A 79 0.38 -11.05 22.36
C GLY A 79 -0.91 -10.99 21.52
N LEU A 80 -0.79 -10.75 20.21
CA LEU A 80 -1.93 -10.77 19.29
C LEU A 80 -2.57 -12.17 19.18
N GLU A 81 -1.74 -13.23 19.13
CA GLU A 81 -2.23 -14.60 19.10
C GLU A 81 -2.95 -14.98 20.41
N GLN A 82 -2.40 -14.58 21.55
CA GLN A 82 -3.00 -14.88 22.86
C GLN A 82 -4.28 -14.07 23.14
N ALA A 83 -4.28 -12.77 22.80
CA ALA A 83 -5.40 -11.87 23.11
C ALA A 83 -6.55 -11.97 22.10
N LEU A 84 -6.25 -12.16 20.81
CA LEU A 84 -7.23 -12.08 19.73
C LEU A 84 -7.33 -13.37 18.90
N GLY A 85 -6.50 -14.39 19.16
CA GLY A 85 -6.43 -15.61 18.35
C GLY A 85 -5.93 -15.38 16.93
N VAL A 86 -5.36 -14.20 16.62
CA VAL A 86 -4.98 -13.78 15.28
C VAL A 86 -3.51 -14.06 15.03
N ARG A 87 -3.23 -14.85 14.00
CA ARG A 87 -1.87 -15.05 13.45
C ARG A 87 -1.69 -14.19 12.23
N ILE A 88 -0.62 -13.38 12.20
CA ILE A 88 -0.33 -12.51 11.05
C ILE A 88 0.67 -13.19 10.11
N ALA A 89 1.84 -13.59 10.62
CA ALA A 89 2.89 -14.20 9.79
C ALA A 89 2.40 -15.46 9.06
N PHE A 90 2.87 -15.66 7.83
CA PHE A 90 2.49 -16.76 6.94
C PHE A 90 0.99 -16.81 6.60
N THR A 91 0.33 -15.64 6.59
CA THR A 91 -1.03 -15.47 6.10
C THR A 91 -1.08 -14.42 4.98
N TRP A 92 -2.19 -14.32 4.28
CA TRP A 92 -2.41 -13.27 3.28
C TRP A 92 -2.38 -11.85 3.91
N TRP A 93 -2.69 -11.72 5.21
CA TRP A 93 -2.53 -10.47 5.95
C TRP A 93 -1.07 -10.03 6.06
N ALA A 94 -0.13 -10.98 6.20
CA ALA A 94 1.29 -10.66 6.18
C ALA A 94 1.70 -10.06 4.83
N ALA A 95 1.20 -10.60 3.73
CA ALA A 95 1.42 -10.04 2.39
C ALA A 95 0.84 -8.63 2.27
N ALA A 96 -0.38 -8.40 2.79
CA ALA A 96 -1.02 -7.08 2.77
C ALA A 96 -0.25 -6.04 3.61
N ILE A 97 0.22 -6.41 4.80
CA ILE A 97 1.02 -5.53 5.67
C ILE A 97 2.38 -5.22 5.04
N ALA A 98 3.05 -6.22 4.46
CA ALA A 98 4.31 -6.03 3.75
C ALA A 98 4.15 -5.06 2.57
N SER A 99 3.12 -5.27 1.75
CA SER A 99 2.78 -4.41 0.61
C SER A 99 2.41 -2.99 1.06
N ALA A 100 1.64 -2.87 2.14
CA ALA A 100 1.29 -1.58 2.74
C ALA A 100 2.55 -0.81 3.18
N ALA A 101 3.48 -1.45 3.89
CA ALA A 101 4.71 -0.82 4.37
C ALA A 101 5.56 -0.26 3.22
N LEU A 102 5.65 -0.97 2.09
CA LEU A 102 6.45 -0.56 0.95
C LEU A 102 5.73 0.43 0.01
N GLY A 103 4.39 0.39 -0.05
CA GLY A 103 3.58 1.35 -0.80
C GLY A 103 3.35 2.67 -0.05
N PHE A 104 3.43 2.65 1.27
CA PHE A 104 3.11 3.77 2.16
C PHE A 104 3.86 5.07 1.83
N PRO A 105 5.17 5.09 1.64
CA PRO A 105 5.87 6.34 1.36
C PRO A 105 5.46 6.98 0.03
N LEU A 106 5.14 6.21 -0.99
CA LEU A 106 4.64 6.74 -2.27
C LEU A 106 3.27 7.39 -2.08
N MET A 107 2.39 6.73 -1.35
CA MET A 107 1.08 7.27 -0.96
C MET A 107 1.24 8.57 -0.18
N VAL A 108 2.06 8.60 0.87
CA VAL A 108 2.28 9.79 1.70
C VAL A 108 2.83 10.95 0.89
N ARG A 109 3.78 10.70 -0.02
CA ARG A 109 4.37 11.75 -0.89
C ARG A 109 3.32 12.40 -1.78
N ALA A 110 2.48 11.60 -2.46
CA ALA A 110 1.42 12.12 -3.33
C ALA A 110 0.37 12.91 -2.53
N ILE A 111 -0.07 12.38 -1.40
CA ILE A 111 -1.04 13.03 -0.51
C ILE A 111 -0.47 14.33 0.08
N ARG A 112 0.79 14.31 0.52
CA ARG A 112 1.47 15.52 1.02
C ARG A 112 1.53 16.62 -0.05
N LEU A 113 1.85 16.27 -1.29
CA LEU A 113 1.88 17.22 -2.40
C LEU A 113 0.51 17.82 -2.65
N ALA A 114 -0.54 17.01 -2.63
CA ALA A 114 -1.92 17.46 -2.80
C ALA A 114 -2.33 18.45 -1.70
N PHE A 115 -2.05 18.16 -0.44
CA PHE A 115 -2.35 19.08 0.65
C PHE A 115 -1.53 20.38 0.59
N ARG A 116 -0.29 20.34 0.07
CA ARG A 116 0.49 21.56 -0.17
C ARG A 116 -0.11 22.47 -1.23
N GLY A 117 -0.79 21.89 -2.22
CA GLY A 117 -1.48 22.61 -3.27
C GLY A 117 -2.78 23.30 -2.84
N VAL A 118 -3.33 22.94 -1.68
CA VAL A 118 -4.54 23.60 -1.14
C VAL A 118 -4.15 24.92 -0.46
N ASP A 119 -4.76 26.06 -0.86
CA ASP A 119 -4.50 27.36 -0.23
C ASP A 119 -4.91 27.35 1.26
N PRO A 120 -3.99 27.65 2.19
CA PRO A 120 -4.30 27.72 3.62
C PRO A 120 -5.41 28.71 3.97
N ARG A 121 -5.54 29.79 3.18
CA ARG A 121 -6.56 30.84 3.39
C ARG A 121 -7.99 30.29 3.33
N LEU A 122 -8.22 29.21 2.59
CA LEU A 122 -9.54 28.56 2.52
C LEU A 122 -9.91 27.90 3.86
N GLU A 123 -8.95 27.31 4.55
CA GLU A 123 -9.18 26.76 5.91
C GLU A 123 -9.41 27.90 6.92
N GLU A 124 -8.63 29.00 6.81
CA GLU A 124 -8.77 30.17 7.67
C GLU A 124 -10.12 30.84 7.48
N ALA A 125 -10.59 31.01 6.24
CA ALA A 125 -11.92 31.56 5.94
C ALA A 125 -13.03 30.68 6.53
N ALA A 126 -12.96 29.35 6.37
CA ALA A 126 -13.94 28.45 6.98
C ALA A 126 -13.97 28.57 8.51
N ARG A 127 -12.80 28.71 9.13
CA ARG A 127 -12.69 28.89 10.59
C ARG A 127 -13.23 30.24 11.06
N SER A 128 -13.03 31.30 10.30
CA SER A 128 -13.60 32.63 10.58
C SER A 128 -15.13 32.62 10.50
N LEU A 129 -15.71 31.72 9.70
CA LEU A 129 -17.15 31.46 9.62
C LEU A 129 -17.67 30.48 10.70
N GLY A 130 -16.85 30.15 11.70
CA GLY A 130 -17.25 29.29 12.83
C GLY A 130 -16.97 27.81 12.66
N ALA A 131 -16.32 27.37 11.58
CA ALA A 131 -15.96 25.96 11.42
C ALA A 131 -14.85 25.57 12.41
N GLY A 132 -15.08 24.48 13.16
CA GLY A 132 -14.02 23.89 13.97
C GLY A 132 -12.89 23.27 13.12
N PRO A 133 -11.70 22.98 13.69
CA PRO A 133 -10.54 22.47 12.94
C PRO A 133 -10.83 21.21 12.14
N PHE A 134 -11.55 20.25 12.72
CA PHE A 134 -11.94 19.01 12.05
C PHE A 134 -12.96 19.26 10.93
N SER A 135 -13.88 20.20 11.12
CA SER A 135 -14.86 20.59 10.09
C SER A 135 -14.17 21.28 8.91
N ALA A 136 -13.23 22.20 9.15
CA ALA A 136 -12.43 22.83 8.11
C ALA A 136 -11.60 21.78 7.33
N PHE A 137 -10.97 20.83 8.01
CA PHE A 137 -10.25 19.75 7.37
C PHE A 137 -11.16 18.89 6.47
N THR A 138 -12.28 18.38 6.99
CA THR A 138 -13.14 17.44 6.26
C THR A 138 -13.96 18.10 5.15
N ARG A 139 -14.34 19.37 5.30
CA ARG A 139 -15.18 20.09 4.33
C ARG A 139 -14.40 20.93 3.33
N VAL A 140 -13.15 21.28 3.62
CA VAL A 140 -12.32 22.12 2.75
C VAL A 140 -11.10 21.36 2.26
N SER A 141 -10.17 21.03 3.16
CA SER A 141 -8.87 20.48 2.77
C SER A 141 -8.94 19.11 2.15
N LEU A 142 -9.72 18.20 2.73
CA LEU A 142 -9.84 16.82 2.26
C LEU A 142 -10.50 16.73 0.87
N PRO A 143 -11.62 17.43 0.57
CA PRO A 143 -12.20 17.43 -0.77
C PRO A 143 -11.28 18.07 -1.82
N LEU A 144 -10.57 19.14 -1.48
CA LEU A 144 -9.65 19.80 -2.41
C LEU A 144 -8.40 18.96 -2.70
N ALA A 145 -7.96 18.13 -1.75
CA ALA A 145 -6.83 17.22 -1.92
C ALA A 145 -7.23 15.86 -2.53
N ARG A 146 -8.52 15.63 -2.86
CA ARG A 146 -9.05 14.30 -3.26
C ARG A 146 -8.32 13.66 -4.43
N SER A 147 -7.95 14.45 -5.45
CA SER A 147 -7.24 13.93 -6.63
C SER A 147 -5.88 13.33 -6.26
N GLY A 148 -5.11 14.02 -5.42
CA GLY A 148 -3.82 13.49 -4.99
C GLY A 148 -3.93 12.37 -3.95
N ILE A 149 -5.04 12.29 -3.19
CA ILE A 149 -5.32 11.15 -2.32
C ILE A 149 -5.59 9.90 -3.18
N ILE A 150 -6.39 10.04 -4.23
CA ILE A 150 -6.65 8.97 -5.21
C ILE A 150 -5.35 8.56 -5.90
N ALA A 151 -4.57 9.52 -6.40
CA ALA A 151 -3.27 9.27 -7.02
C ALA A 151 -2.33 8.50 -6.07
N GLY A 152 -2.23 8.91 -4.81
CA GLY A 152 -1.44 8.23 -3.79
C GLY A 152 -1.91 6.80 -3.50
N ALA A 153 -3.22 6.58 -3.43
CA ALA A 153 -3.81 5.26 -3.26
C ALA A 153 -3.49 4.34 -4.44
N MET A 154 -3.59 4.87 -5.67
CA MET A 154 -3.30 4.12 -6.89
C MET A 154 -1.81 3.79 -7.04
N LEU A 155 -0.90 4.71 -6.67
CA LEU A 155 0.53 4.44 -6.63
C LEU A 155 0.87 3.33 -5.64
N ALA A 156 0.27 3.36 -4.44
CA ALA A 156 0.45 2.30 -3.45
C ALA A 156 -0.13 0.96 -3.94
N PHE A 157 -1.28 0.98 -4.61
CA PHE A 157 -1.89 -0.21 -5.22
C PHE A 157 -0.98 -0.83 -6.29
N ALA A 158 -0.53 -0.02 -7.25
CA ALA A 158 0.36 -0.48 -8.31
C ALA A 158 1.68 -1.04 -7.74
N ARG A 159 2.26 -0.35 -6.73
CA ARG A 159 3.46 -0.84 -6.04
C ARG A 159 3.23 -2.18 -5.33
N SER A 160 2.04 -2.37 -4.75
CA SER A 160 1.66 -3.60 -4.04
C SER A 160 1.51 -4.79 -4.97
N LEU A 161 1.01 -4.61 -6.19
CA LEU A 161 0.85 -5.69 -7.18
C LEU A 161 2.20 -6.33 -7.57
N GLY A 162 3.27 -5.54 -7.60
CA GLY A 162 4.61 -6.02 -7.92
C GLY A 162 5.46 -6.40 -6.70
N GLU A 163 4.85 -6.49 -5.49
CA GLU A 163 5.63 -6.81 -4.30
C GLU A 163 5.98 -8.29 -4.22
N PHE A 164 7.27 -8.55 -4.03
CA PHE A 164 7.85 -9.89 -3.96
C PHE A 164 8.69 -10.11 -2.70
N GLY A 165 9.70 -9.26 -2.48
CA GLY A 165 10.77 -9.52 -1.52
C GLY A 165 10.31 -9.53 -0.06
N ALA A 166 9.48 -8.56 0.33
CA ALA A 166 8.94 -8.53 1.68
C ALA A 166 7.86 -9.59 1.87
N THR A 167 7.08 -9.86 0.83
CA THR A 167 6.01 -10.88 0.86
C THR A 167 6.59 -12.27 1.05
N ILE A 168 7.60 -12.67 0.27
CA ILE A 168 8.20 -14.01 0.40
C ILE A 168 8.81 -14.24 1.79
N THR A 169 9.38 -13.19 2.38
CA THR A 169 10.06 -13.27 3.69
C THR A 169 9.06 -13.32 4.85
N PHE A 170 7.96 -12.55 4.79
CA PHE A 170 7.00 -12.41 5.89
C PHE A 170 5.77 -13.29 5.75
N ALA A 171 5.24 -13.42 4.53
CA ALA A 171 4.05 -14.23 4.26
C ALA A 171 4.38 -15.64 3.73
N GLY A 172 5.59 -15.85 3.21
CA GLY A 172 5.98 -17.09 2.56
C GLY A 172 5.43 -17.19 1.14
N ASN A 173 5.51 -18.41 0.55
CA ASN A 173 5.06 -18.71 -0.79
C ASN A 173 4.20 -19.98 -0.79
N ILE A 174 3.01 -19.90 -0.21
CA ILE A 174 2.10 -21.02 -0.01
C ILE A 174 0.99 -20.94 -1.07
N PRO A 175 0.92 -21.89 -2.04
CA PRO A 175 -0.13 -21.90 -3.05
C PRO A 175 -1.54 -21.83 -2.44
N GLY A 176 -2.40 -20.99 -3.00
CA GLY A 176 -3.77 -20.79 -2.54
C GLY A 176 -3.94 -19.98 -1.25
N VAL A 177 -2.84 -19.70 -0.50
CA VAL A 177 -2.90 -19.00 0.81
C VAL A 177 -2.15 -17.67 0.78
N THR A 178 -0.88 -17.67 0.36
CA THR A 178 -0.04 -16.47 0.37
C THR A 178 0.69 -16.23 -0.95
N GLN A 179 0.59 -17.13 -1.91
CA GLN A 179 1.24 -17.04 -3.20
C GLN A 179 0.58 -15.97 -4.06
N THR A 180 1.16 -14.77 -4.07
CA THR A 180 0.80 -13.68 -4.99
C THR A 180 1.33 -13.94 -6.40
N LEU A 181 0.87 -13.18 -7.38
CA LEU A 181 1.27 -13.33 -8.78
C LEU A 181 2.79 -13.24 -9.00
N PRO A 182 3.56 -12.30 -8.40
CA PRO A 182 5.02 -12.32 -8.47
C PRO A 182 5.65 -13.59 -7.88
N LEU A 183 5.07 -14.13 -6.80
CA LEU A 183 5.53 -15.39 -6.19
C LEU A 183 5.20 -16.60 -7.06
N ALA A 184 4.05 -16.58 -7.75
CA ALA A 184 3.70 -17.62 -8.71
C ALA A 184 4.65 -17.63 -9.92
N VAL A 185 4.96 -16.44 -10.48
CA VAL A 185 5.99 -16.29 -11.54
C VAL A 185 7.34 -16.85 -11.08
N PHE A 186 7.77 -16.51 -9.86
CA PHE A 186 9.01 -17.01 -9.29
C PHE A 186 9.00 -18.54 -9.12
N SER A 187 7.87 -19.11 -8.69
CA SER A 187 7.73 -20.56 -8.57
C SER A 187 7.83 -21.27 -9.91
N GLU A 188 7.20 -20.72 -10.95
CA GLU A 188 7.27 -21.27 -12.32
C GLU A 188 8.69 -21.15 -12.91
N LEU A 189 9.40 -20.04 -12.67
CA LEU A 189 10.81 -19.88 -13.09
C LEU A 189 11.73 -20.97 -12.52
N ASN A 190 11.40 -21.49 -11.34
CA ASN A 190 12.19 -22.54 -10.67
C ASN A 190 11.70 -23.96 -11.02
N ARG A 191 10.70 -24.13 -11.90
CA ARG A 191 10.26 -25.42 -12.42
C ARG A 191 10.99 -25.76 -13.71
N ALA A 192 11.21 -27.05 -13.95
CA ALA A 192 11.93 -27.51 -15.14
C ALA A 192 11.21 -27.18 -16.46
N ASP A 193 9.88 -27.15 -16.44
CA ASP A 193 9.09 -27.01 -17.67
C ASP A 193 8.83 -25.58 -18.10
N GLY A 194 8.91 -24.61 -17.21
CA GLY A 194 8.89 -23.14 -17.50
C GLY A 194 7.72 -22.57 -18.33
N ASP A 195 6.82 -23.40 -18.83
CA ASP A 195 5.75 -23.03 -19.78
C ASP A 195 4.73 -22.03 -19.17
N GLY A 196 4.56 -22.04 -17.86
CA GLY A 196 3.69 -21.11 -17.13
C GLY A 196 4.23 -19.71 -17.01
N VAL A 197 5.56 -19.52 -17.11
CA VAL A 197 6.24 -18.23 -16.85
C VAL A 197 5.74 -17.13 -17.79
N PHE A 198 5.75 -17.41 -19.10
CA PHE A 198 5.32 -16.43 -20.12
C PHE A 198 3.86 -16.02 -19.90
N ARG A 199 2.99 -16.98 -19.60
CA ARG A 199 1.57 -16.76 -19.36
C ARG A 199 1.32 -15.91 -18.14
N LEU A 200 1.96 -16.22 -17.00
CA LEU A 200 1.86 -15.44 -15.75
C LEU A 200 2.50 -14.05 -15.90
N ALA A 201 3.63 -13.95 -16.61
CA ALA A 201 4.26 -12.67 -16.91
C ALA A 201 3.33 -11.77 -17.75
N LEU A 202 2.69 -12.32 -18.79
CA LEU A 202 1.72 -11.58 -19.60
C LEU A 202 0.54 -11.08 -18.74
N VAL A 203 -0.01 -11.94 -17.87
CA VAL A 203 -1.09 -11.56 -16.94
C VAL A 203 -0.62 -10.46 -16.00
N SER A 204 0.62 -10.54 -15.50
CA SER A 204 1.19 -9.50 -14.63
C SER A 204 1.29 -8.15 -15.35
N VAL A 205 1.74 -8.15 -16.60
CA VAL A 205 1.82 -6.93 -17.43
C VAL A 205 0.43 -6.36 -17.68
N LEU A 206 -0.54 -7.19 -18.06
CA LEU A 206 -1.91 -6.74 -18.30
C LEU A 206 -2.56 -6.20 -17.03
N LEU A 207 -2.36 -6.83 -15.89
CA LEU A 207 -2.87 -6.37 -14.60
C LEU A 207 -2.24 -5.02 -14.21
N ALA A 208 -0.93 -4.86 -14.37
CA ALA A 208 -0.23 -3.61 -14.12
C ALA A 208 -0.69 -2.49 -15.07
N ALA A 209 -0.83 -2.79 -16.36
CA ALA A 209 -1.30 -1.83 -17.37
C ALA A 209 -2.74 -1.37 -17.09
N THR A 210 -3.64 -2.30 -16.73
CA THR A 210 -5.03 -1.95 -16.38
C THR A 210 -5.10 -1.13 -15.10
N ALA A 211 -4.29 -1.44 -14.08
CA ALA A 211 -4.20 -0.67 -12.86
C ALA A 211 -3.70 0.76 -13.14
N LEU A 212 -2.67 0.91 -13.98
CA LEU A 212 -2.14 2.22 -14.36
C LEU A 212 -3.16 3.03 -15.18
N ALA A 213 -3.81 2.42 -16.17
CA ALA A 213 -4.84 3.06 -16.97
C ALA A 213 -6.04 3.51 -16.11
N ALA A 214 -6.46 2.69 -15.15
CA ALA A 214 -7.50 3.05 -14.19
C ALA A 214 -7.08 4.24 -13.31
N SER A 215 -5.80 4.28 -12.88
CA SER A 215 -5.22 5.41 -12.14
C SER A 215 -5.34 6.71 -12.91
N GLU A 216 -4.83 6.75 -14.14
CA GLU A 216 -4.88 7.94 -14.98
C GLU A 216 -6.32 8.40 -15.25
N TRP A 217 -7.23 7.46 -15.50
CA TRP A 217 -8.62 7.77 -15.73
C TRP A 217 -9.31 8.40 -14.50
N LEU A 218 -9.05 7.87 -13.30
CA LEU A 218 -9.56 8.39 -12.04
C LEU A 218 -8.99 9.79 -11.74
N GLU A 219 -7.69 10.00 -11.98
CA GLU A 219 -7.04 11.30 -11.80
C GLU A 219 -7.66 12.36 -12.73
N ARG A 220 -7.86 12.04 -14.01
CA ARG A 220 -8.50 12.94 -14.98
C ARG A 220 -9.94 13.30 -14.60
N ARG A 221 -10.69 12.37 -14.00
CA ARG A 221 -12.05 12.64 -13.49
C ARG A 221 -12.04 13.46 -12.20
N GLY A 222 -11.09 13.23 -11.32
CA GLY A 222 -10.93 13.99 -10.08
C GLY A 222 -10.44 15.42 -10.27
N ALA A 223 -9.76 15.72 -11.40
CA ALA A 223 -9.24 17.04 -11.74
C ALA A 223 -10.27 17.95 -12.46
N ARG A 224 -11.43 17.43 -12.83
CA ARG A 224 -12.50 18.28 -13.42
C ARG A 224 -13.23 19.02 -12.29
N PRO A 225 -13.35 20.38 -12.40
CA PRO A 225 -13.99 21.23 -11.40
C PRO A 225 -15.48 20.92 -11.26
#